data_3e6c7dc7af4cca4c37c12c8f6575dd3f
#
_entry.id   3e6c7dc7af4cca4c37c12c8f6575dd3f
#
_cell.length_a   1.000
_cell.length_b   1.000
_cell.length_c   1.000
_cell.angle_alpha   90.00
_cell.angle_beta   90.00
_cell.angle_gamma   90.00
#
_symmetry.space_group_name_H-M   'P 1'
#
loop_
_entity.id
_entity.type
_entity.pdbx_description
1 polymer ?
#
loop_
_entity_poly.entity_id
_entity_poly.type
_entity_poly.pdbx_seq_one_letter_code
_entity_poly.pdbx_strand_id
1 'polypeptide(L)'
;MSLFQKTAITLARSPGIGRAMRGLAARTSLARRFVGGADVDQAVRTAVRLREAHGIRASLFYLGEYVADPAAIEHNVRQAIEAATALGQAGLDVHVSIDPTAIGYMRDDALGAGNARRIADSARQAAAGGRDWVVLDMEDSAIRDRTCALHRTLLAAGLPIGLTLQARRRRTPEDLAWAIGQRTSLRLVKGAFPERALDHPGRA
;
A
#
# COMPACT_ATOMS: atom_id res chain seq x y z
N MET A 1 -3.12 -23.99 3.78
CA MET A 1 -3.71 -23.44 2.53
C MET A 1 -4.31 -24.56 1.72
N SER A 2 -5.56 -24.42 1.24
CA SER A 2 -6.18 -25.41 0.36
C SER A 2 -5.48 -25.41 -1.01
N LEU A 3 -5.54 -26.55 -1.73
CA LEU A 3 -5.00 -26.69 -3.08
C LEU A 3 -5.57 -25.61 -4.02
N PHE A 4 -6.85 -25.29 -3.85
CA PHE A 4 -7.57 -24.25 -4.57
C PHE A 4 -6.95 -22.84 -4.38
N GLN A 5 -6.55 -22.49 -3.14
CA GLN A 5 -5.90 -21.19 -2.87
C GLN A 5 -4.54 -21.09 -3.52
N LYS A 6 -3.74 -22.17 -3.51
CA LYS A 6 -2.43 -22.20 -4.18
C LYS A 6 -2.58 -22.03 -5.70
N THR A 7 -3.51 -22.75 -6.30
CA THR A 7 -3.77 -22.66 -7.75
C THR A 7 -4.28 -21.28 -8.15
N ALA A 8 -5.21 -20.70 -7.38
CA ALA A 8 -5.74 -19.37 -7.65
C ALA A 8 -4.65 -18.28 -7.58
N ILE A 9 -3.74 -18.35 -6.60
CA ILE A 9 -2.63 -17.40 -6.47
C ILE A 9 -1.63 -17.56 -7.61
N THR A 10 -1.31 -18.80 -8.00
CA THR A 10 -0.38 -19.07 -9.12
C THR A 10 -0.97 -18.57 -10.45
N LEU A 11 -2.27 -18.79 -10.67
CA LEU A 11 -2.99 -18.27 -11.83
C LEU A 11 -3.04 -16.72 -11.85
N ALA A 12 -3.32 -16.09 -10.71
CA ALA A 12 -3.36 -14.63 -10.60
C ALA A 12 -1.98 -13.97 -10.87
N ARG A 13 -0.89 -14.67 -10.56
CA ARG A 13 0.49 -14.21 -10.83
C ARG A 13 0.97 -14.45 -12.26
N SER A 14 0.20 -15.15 -13.10
CA SER A 14 0.55 -15.39 -14.51
C SER A 14 0.35 -14.11 -15.33
N PRO A 15 1.40 -13.60 -16.03
CA PRO A 15 1.31 -12.35 -16.81
C PRO A 15 0.25 -12.36 -17.91
N GLY A 16 -0.03 -13.55 -18.49
CA GLY A 16 -1.05 -13.72 -19.51
C GLY A 16 -2.46 -13.65 -18.96
N ILE A 17 -2.71 -14.33 -17.84
CA ILE A 17 -4.00 -14.34 -17.16
C ILE A 17 -4.27 -12.97 -16.54
N GLY A 18 -3.26 -12.31 -15.95
CA GLY A 18 -3.39 -10.96 -15.42
C GLY A 18 -3.80 -9.94 -16.49
N ARG A 19 -3.29 -10.04 -17.73
CA ARG A 19 -3.72 -9.18 -18.86
C ARG A 19 -5.16 -9.48 -19.29
N ALA A 20 -5.54 -10.74 -19.42
CA ALA A 20 -6.90 -11.13 -19.78
C ALA A 20 -7.91 -10.72 -18.70
N MET A 21 -7.58 -10.90 -17.43
CA MET A 21 -8.43 -10.47 -16.31
C MET A 21 -8.57 -8.95 -16.22
N ARG A 22 -7.50 -8.19 -16.44
CA ARG A 22 -7.60 -6.70 -16.50
C ARG A 22 -8.50 -6.25 -17.64
N GLY A 23 -8.40 -6.86 -18.83
CA GLY A 23 -9.29 -6.56 -19.96
C GLY A 23 -10.74 -6.91 -19.71
N LEU A 24 -11.01 -8.02 -19.00
CA LEU A 24 -12.36 -8.44 -18.63
C LEU A 24 -12.91 -7.57 -17.48
N ALA A 25 -12.09 -7.28 -16.48
CA ALA A 25 -12.45 -6.45 -15.34
C ALA A 25 -12.79 -5.01 -15.78
N ALA A 26 -12.03 -4.43 -16.72
CA ALA A 26 -12.32 -3.11 -17.27
C ALA A 26 -13.67 -3.02 -17.98
N ARG A 27 -14.23 -4.16 -18.43
CA ARG A 27 -15.51 -4.25 -19.14
C ARG A 27 -16.70 -4.67 -18.27
N THR A 28 -16.46 -5.05 -17.02
CA THR A 28 -17.52 -5.56 -16.14
C THR A 28 -17.86 -4.59 -15.02
N SER A 29 -19.12 -4.50 -14.65
CA SER A 29 -19.60 -3.74 -13.48
C SER A 29 -19.01 -4.28 -12.16
N LEU A 30 -18.51 -5.52 -12.16
CA LEU A 30 -17.91 -6.18 -10.99
C LEU A 30 -16.63 -5.46 -10.54
N ALA A 31 -15.75 -5.08 -11.47
CA ALA A 31 -14.52 -4.35 -11.12
C ALA A 31 -14.81 -3.00 -10.46
N ARG A 32 -15.80 -2.27 -10.98
CA ARG A 32 -16.25 -0.97 -10.42
C ARG A 32 -16.77 -1.07 -8.98
N ARG A 33 -17.10 -2.27 -8.53
CA ARG A 33 -17.56 -2.52 -7.17
C ARG A 33 -16.41 -2.65 -6.16
N PHE A 34 -15.19 -2.96 -6.64
CA PHE A 34 -14.02 -3.23 -5.80
C PHE A 34 -12.86 -2.25 -6.04
N VAL A 35 -12.93 -1.42 -7.09
CA VAL A 35 -11.89 -0.45 -7.44
C VAL A 35 -12.48 0.94 -7.36
N GLY A 36 -11.81 1.83 -6.64
CA GLY A 36 -12.26 3.21 -6.42
C GLY A 36 -12.34 4.04 -7.69
N GLY A 37 -11.51 3.73 -8.70
CA GLY A 37 -11.48 4.38 -10.01
C GLY A 37 -10.48 3.71 -10.94
N ALA A 38 -10.59 3.95 -12.23
CA ALA A 38 -9.63 3.48 -13.23
C ALA A 38 -8.36 4.35 -13.30
N ASP A 39 -8.46 5.57 -12.78
CA ASP A 39 -7.41 6.58 -12.71
C ASP A 39 -7.53 7.38 -11.40
N VAL A 40 -6.56 8.25 -11.14
CA VAL A 40 -6.50 9.08 -9.92
C VAL A 40 -7.73 9.97 -9.82
N ASP A 41 -8.15 10.60 -10.91
CA ASP A 41 -9.30 11.53 -10.90
C ASP A 41 -10.60 10.82 -10.51
N GLN A 42 -10.84 9.64 -11.03
CA GLN A 42 -12.02 8.84 -10.67
C GLN A 42 -11.98 8.38 -9.22
N ALA A 43 -10.80 7.97 -8.73
CA ALA A 43 -10.59 7.56 -7.35
C ALA A 43 -10.84 8.72 -6.39
N VAL A 44 -10.35 9.92 -6.70
CA VAL A 44 -10.58 11.14 -5.89
C VAL A 44 -12.05 11.53 -5.92
N ARG A 45 -12.72 11.53 -7.09
CA ARG A 45 -14.18 11.75 -7.14
C ARG A 45 -14.97 10.76 -6.30
N THR A 46 -14.52 9.52 -6.24
CA THR A 46 -15.15 8.51 -5.37
C THR A 46 -14.91 8.83 -3.90
N ALA A 47 -13.70 9.24 -3.52
CA ALA A 47 -13.37 9.67 -2.15
C ALA A 47 -14.19 10.90 -1.72
N VAL A 48 -14.35 11.91 -2.59
CA VAL A 48 -15.21 13.08 -2.36
C VAL A 48 -16.64 12.65 -2.07
N ARG A 49 -17.24 11.83 -2.96
CA ARG A 49 -18.62 11.34 -2.76
C ARG A 49 -18.81 10.58 -1.45
N LEU A 50 -17.84 9.72 -1.07
CA LEU A 50 -17.88 8.99 0.19
C LEU A 50 -17.82 9.93 1.39
N ARG A 51 -17.00 10.96 1.30
CA ARG A 51 -16.86 11.97 2.33
C ARG A 51 -18.14 12.79 2.50
N GLU A 52 -18.71 13.27 1.40
CA GLU A 52 -19.91 14.11 1.41
C GLU A 52 -21.18 13.34 1.82
N ALA A 53 -21.38 12.15 1.23
CA ALA A 53 -22.60 11.38 1.46
C ALA A 53 -22.60 10.62 2.81
N HIS A 54 -21.43 10.20 3.30
CA HIS A 54 -21.34 9.26 4.42
C HIS A 54 -20.33 9.66 5.51
N GLY A 55 -19.62 10.78 5.37
CA GLY A 55 -18.54 11.15 6.29
C GLY A 55 -17.32 10.21 6.26
N ILE A 56 -17.23 9.31 5.26
CA ILE A 56 -16.17 8.31 5.16
C ILE A 56 -14.89 8.98 4.62
N ARG A 57 -13.78 8.74 5.31
CA ARG A 57 -12.44 9.10 4.84
C ARG A 57 -11.85 7.95 4.04
N ALA A 58 -11.24 8.26 2.91
CA ALA A 58 -10.65 7.27 2.02
C ALA A 58 -9.12 7.32 2.05
N SER A 59 -8.49 6.18 1.83
CA SER A 59 -7.09 6.04 1.48
C SER A 59 -6.99 5.62 0.03
N LEU A 60 -6.09 6.22 -0.74
CA LEU A 60 -5.84 5.80 -2.12
C LEU A 60 -4.61 4.90 -2.19
N PHE A 61 -4.71 3.88 -3.02
CA PHE A 61 -3.66 2.92 -3.29
C PHE A 61 -3.61 2.61 -4.77
N TYR A 62 -2.45 2.81 -5.41
CA TYR A 62 -2.21 2.39 -6.78
C TYR A 62 -1.71 0.95 -6.80
N LEU A 63 -2.46 0.06 -7.41
CA LEU A 63 -2.19 -1.38 -7.39
C LEU A 63 -0.92 -1.74 -8.17
N GLY A 64 0.04 -2.34 -7.49
CA GLY A 64 1.27 -2.87 -8.07
C GLY A 64 2.10 -3.58 -7.01
N GLU A 65 2.61 -4.76 -7.32
CA GLU A 65 3.47 -5.57 -6.44
C GLU A 65 4.63 -6.16 -7.25
N TYR A 66 5.79 -6.35 -6.62
CA TYR A 66 6.97 -7.02 -7.18
C TYR A 66 7.43 -6.44 -8.52
N VAL A 67 7.43 -5.12 -8.64
CA VAL A 67 7.80 -4.43 -9.88
C VAL A 67 9.32 -4.31 -9.98
N ALA A 68 9.89 -4.83 -11.07
CA ALA A 68 11.33 -4.79 -11.33
C ALA A 68 11.73 -3.83 -12.47
N ASP A 69 10.80 -3.53 -13.37
CA ASP A 69 11.04 -2.61 -14.49
C ASP A 69 11.16 -1.15 -14.01
N PRO A 70 12.26 -0.43 -14.34
CA PRO A 70 12.46 0.95 -13.90
C PRO A 70 11.37 1.92 -14.34
N ALA A 71 10.84 1.77 -15.54
CA ALA A 71 9.79 2.65 -16.05
C ALA A 71 8.47 2.42 -15.31
N ALA A 72 8.16 1.16 -14.99
CA ALA A 72 6.99 0.82 -14.19
C ALA A 72 7.12 1.28 -12.73
N ILE A 73 8.32 1.19 -12.12
CA ILE A 73 8.60 1.73 -10.78
C ILE A 73 8.34 3.24 -10.76
N GLU A 74 8.92 3.99 -11.71
CA GLU A 74 8.73 5.44 -11.77
C GLU A 74 7.27 5.81 -12.06
N HIS A 75 6.57 5.01 -12.87
CA HIS A 75 5.13 5.19 -13.08
C HIS A 75 4.35 5.03 -11.77
N ASN A 76 4.60 3.99 -10.97
CA ASN A 76 3.94 3.76 -9.69
C ASN A 76 4.19 4.90 -8.69
N VAL A 77 5.43 5.38 -8.63
CA VAL A 77 5.80 6.54 -7.78
C VAL A 77 5.04 7.79 -8.21
N ARG A 78 4.96 8.08 -9.50
CA ARG A 78 4.19 9.22 -10.01
C ARG A 78 2.70 9.09 -9.70
N GLN A 79 2.12 7.91 -9.84
CA GLN A 79 0.71 7.68 -9.51
C GLN A 79 0.41 7.92 -8.01
N ALA A 80 1.32 7.52 -7.12
CA ALA A 80 1.17 7.80 -5.68
C ALA A 80 1.29 9.30 -5.38
N ILE A 81 2.23 10.01 -6.02
CA ILE A 81 2.40 11.46 -5.88
C ILE A 81 1.18 12.21 -6.44
N GLU A 82 0.70 11.82 -7.61
CA GLU A 82 -0.50 12.38 -8.23
C GLU A 82 -1.74 12.19 -7.35
N ALA A 83 -1.91 11.00 -6.79
CA ALA A 83 -2.98 10.71 -5.85
C ALA A 83 -2.92 11.60 -4.60
N ALA A 84 -1.74 11.78 -4.00
CA ALA A 84 -1.55 12.67 -2.86
C ALA A 84 -1.90 14.13 -3.21
N THR A 85 -1.40 14.60 -4.34
CA THR A 85 -1.66 15.98 -4.83
C THR A 85 -3.15 16.22 -5.08
N ALA A 86 -3.82 15.28 -5.77
CA ALA A 86 -5.23 15.39 -6.11
C ALA A 86 -6.14 15.32 -4.87
N LEU A 87 -5.79 14.51 -3.85
CA LEU A 87 -6.48 14.50 -2.56
C LEU A 87 -6.41 15.88 -1.87
N GLY A 88 -5.21 16.47 -1.81
CA GLY A 88 -5.02 17.80 -1.23
C GLY A 88 -5.80 18.90 -1.97
N GLN A 89 -5.76 18.88 -3.32
CA GLN A 89 -6.51 19.81 -4.16
C GLN A 89 -8.04 19.69 -3.96
N ALA A 90 -8.52 18.48 -3.67
CA ALA A 90 -9.93 18.23 -3.35
C ALA A 90 -10.30 18.57 -1.89
N GLY A 91 -9.38 19.11 -1.07
CA GLY A 91 -9.63 19.42 0.33
C GLY A 91 -9.86 18.19 1.23
N LEU A 92 -9.37 17.03 0.80
CA LEU A 92 -9.46 15.77 1.55
C LEU A 92 -8.21 15.55 2.40
N ASP A 93 -8.30 14.65 3.39
CA ASP A 93 -7.12 14.13 4.07
C ASP A 93 -6.20 13.46 3.02
N VAL A 94 -4.92 13.82 3.01
CA VAL A 94 -3.95 13.22 2.11
C VAL A 94 -3.49 11.89 2.68
N HIS A 95 -4.15 10.82 2.29
CA HIS A 95 -3.86 9.47 2.75
C HIS A 95 -3.63 8.54 1.55
N VAL A 96 -2.38 8.10 1.38
CA VAL A 96 -1.99 7.15 0.34
C VAL A 96 -1.31 5.93 0.94
N SER A 97 -1.50 4.76 0.33
CA SER A 97 -0.78 3.54 0.66
C SER A 97 0.19 3.19 -0.46
N ILE A 98 1.31 2.59 -0.11
CA ILE A 98 2.34 2.14 -1.05
C ILE A 98 2.88 0.77 -0.65
N ASP A 99 3.10 -0.09 -1.65
CA ASP A 99 3.84 -1.33 -1.49
C ASP A 99 5.33 -1.07 -1.73
N PRO A 100 6.22 -1.40 -0.78
CA PRO A 100 7.67 -1.24 -0.97
C PRO A 100 8.18 -1.93 -2.25
N THR A 101 7.63 -3.10 -2.62
CA THR A 101 8.03 -3.83 -3.83
C THR A 101 7.59 -3.14 -5.12
N ALA A 102 6.58 -2.26 -5.07
CA ALA A 102 6.11 -1.51 -6.23
C ALA A 102 6.95 -0.26 -6.55
N ILE A 103 7.67 0.26 -5.55
CA ILE A 103 8.40 1.53 -5.64
C ILE A 103 9.92 1.38 -5.71
N GLY A 104 10.41 0.19 -6.07
CA GLY A 104 11.82 -0.06 -6.35
C GLY A 104 12.60 -0.81 -5.27
N TYR A 105 11.99 -1.14 -4.14
CA TYR A 105 12.63 -1.85 -3.03
C TYR A 105 13.09 -3.28 -3.39
N MET A 106 12.55 -3.86 -4.47
CA MET A 106 13.02 -5.13 -5.04
C MET A 106 14.35 -5.01 -5.78
N ARG A 107 14.70 -3.81 -6.26
CA ARG A 107 15.95 -3.57 -6.99
C ARG A 107 17.06 -3.12 -6.06
N ASP A 108 16.77 -2.14 -5.22
CA ASP A 108 17.74 -1.50 -4.34
C ASP A 108 17.03 -0.79 -3.19
N ASP A 109 17.55 -0.92 -1.98
CA ASP A 109 16.94 -0.34 -0.78
C ASP A 109 17.01 1.19 -0.80
N ALA A 110 18.08 1.77 -1.33
CA ALA A 110 18.24 3.23 -1.41
C ALA A 110 17.27 3.82 -2.44
N LEU A 111 17.06 3.13 -3.59
CA LEU A 111 16.07 3.52 -4.58
C LEU A 111 14.66 3.52 -3.97
N GLY A 112 14.28 2.43 -3.30
CA GLY A 112 12.97 2.32 -2.67
C GLY A 112 12.77 3.35 -1.56
N ALA A 113 13.77 3.59 -0.73
CA ALA A 113 13.73 4.60 0.31
C ALA A 113 13.63 6.02 -0.25
N GLY A 114 14.39 6.33 -1.31
CA GLY A 114 14.32 7.61 -2.01
C GLY A 114 12.93 7.86 -2.61
N ASN A 115 12.35 6.85 -3.23
CA ASN A 115 11.00 6.92 -3.80
C ASN A 115 9.92 7.07 -2.71
N ALA A 116 10.02 6.32 -1.61
CA ALA A 116 9.09 6.49 -0.48
C ALA A 116 9.18 7.90 0.13
N ARG A 117 10.39 8.47 0.22
CA ARG A 117 10.59 9.86 0.65
C ARG A 117 9.92 10.85 -0.31
N ARG A 118 10.12 10.71 -1.62
CA ARG A 118 9.47 11.57 -2.63
C ARG A 118 7.95 11.59 -2.46
N ILE A 119 7.34 10.42 -2.25
CA ILE A 119 5.89 10.30 -2.02
C ILE A 119 5.48 10.96 -0.71
N ALA A 120 6.22 10.73 0.38
CA ALA A 120 5.91 11.29 1.70
C ALA A 120 6.06 12.83 1.72
N ASP A 121 7.10 13.36 1.08
CA ASP A 121 7.30 14.81 0.95
C ASP A 121 6.16 15.45 0.13
N SER A 122 5.73 14.80 -0.96
CA SER A 122 4.59 15.25 -1.75
C SER A 122 3.28 15.22 -0.96
N ALA A 123 3.04 14.17 -0.19
CA ALA A 123 1.85 14.07 0.67
C ALA A 123 1.80 15.21 1.70
N ARG A 124 2.93 15.51 2.34
CA ARG A 124 3.06 16.64 3.28
C ARG A 124 2.77 17.97 2.62
N GLN A 125 3.36 18.22 1.46
CA GLN A 125 3.13 19.46 0.71
C GLN A 125 1.66 19.60 0.29
N ALA A 126 1.06 18.53 -0.21
CA ALA A 126 -0.34 18.53 -0.65
C ALA A 126 -1.32 18.74 0.49
N ALA A 127 -1.01 18.28 1.70
CA ALA A 127 -1.86 18.45 2.87
C ALA A 127 -1.90 19.89 3.40
N ALA A 128 -0.94 20.75 3.04
CA ALA A 128 -0.89 22.17 3.41
C ALA A 128 -1.15 22.44 4.92
N GLY A 129 -0.61 21.59 5.79
CA GLY A 129 -0.83 21.65 7.24
C GLY A 129 -2.06 20.88 7.75
N GLY A 130 -2.84 20.28 6.86
CA GLY A 130 -3.89 19.32 7.18
C GLY A 130 -3.33 17.95 7.54
N ARG A 131 -4.17 16.92 7.42
CA ARG A 131 -3.74 15.54 7.68
C ARG A 131 -3.04 14.94 6.46
N ASP A 132 -1.81 14.51 6.69
CA ASP A 132 -1.00 13.76 5.74
C ASP A 132 -0.62 12.40 6.32
N TRP A 133 -0.70 11.36 5.51
CA TRP A 133 -0.34 10.02 5.94
C TRP A 133 0.01 9.12 4.76
N VAL A 134 1.24 8.61 4.75
CA VAL A 134 1.69 7.60 3.80
C VAL A 134 1.89 6.28 4.54
N VAL A 135 1.16 5.25 4.15
CA VAL A 135 1.23 3.93 4.80
C VAL A 135 2.05 2.97 3.94
N LEU A 136 3.08 2.39 4.55
CA LEU A 136 3.79 1.26 3.97
C LEU A 136 2.94 0.00 4.20
N ASP A 137 2.49 -0.62 3.12
CA ASP A 137 1.77 -1.87 3.21
C ASP A 137 2.72 -3.04 3.49
N MET A 138 2.25 -3.99 4.28
CA MET A 138 3.03 -5.15 4.67
C MET A 138 2.75 -6.30 3.71
N GLU A 139 3.77 -6.67 3.00
CA GLU A 139 3.75 -7.75 2.03
C GLU A 139 4.19 -9.09 2.66
N ASP A 140 4.87 -9.96 1.94
CA ASP A 140 5.26 -11.28 2.45
C ASP A 140 6.41 -11.24 3.47
N SER A 141 6.75 -12.41 4.03
CA SER A 141 7.80 -12.54 5.04
C SER A 141 9.20 -12.21 4.53
N ALA A 142 9.44 -12.34 3.22
CA ALA A 142 10.76 -12.11 2.65
C ALA A 142 11.18 -10.64 2.69
N ILE A 143 10.22 -9.71 2.60
CA ILE A 143 10.49 -8.26 2.58
C ILE A 143 10.16 -7.57 3.91
N ARG A 144 9.48 -8.27 4.83
CA ARG A 144 8.97 -7.68 6.07
C ARG A 144 10.02 -6.90 6.88
N ASP A 145 11.16 -7.50 7.16
CA ASP A 145 12.19 -6.85 8.01
C ASP A 145 12.76 -5.62 7.32
N ARG A 146 12.88 -5.64 6.00
CA ARG A 146 13.29 -4.50 5.18
C ARG A 146 12.22 -3.40 5.20
N THR A 147 10.93 -3.75 5.11
CA THR A 147 9.81 -2.80 5.22
C THR A 147 9.80 -2.12 6.60
N CYS A 148 10.00 -2.88 7.68
CA CYS A 148 10.12 -2.31 9.02
C CYS A 148 11.35 -1.38 9.16
N ALA A 149 12.49 -1.74 8.55
CA ALA A 149 13.69 -0.91 8.53
C ALA A 149 13.45 0.39 7.74
N LEU A 150 12.82 0.32 6.58
CA LEU A 150 12.41 1.47 5.78
C LEU A 150 11.52 2.41 6.60
N HIS A 151 10.47 1.87 7.24
CA HIS A 151 9.59 2.66 8.08
C HIS A 151 10.36 3.41 9.18
N ARG A 152 11.26 2.73 9.90
CA ARG A 152 12.09 3.35 10.95
C ARG A 152 12.94 4.51 10.42
N THR A 153 13.57 4.32 9.26
CA THR A 153 14.39 5.34 8.61
C THR A 153 13.56 6.58 8.23
N LEU A 154 12.40 6.38 7.62
CA LEU A 154 11.53 7.49 7.21
C LEU A 154 10.89 8.19 8.42
N LEU A 155 10.50 7.43 9.44
CA LEU A 155 9.96 7.98 10.68
C LEU A 155 11.00 8.84 11.41
N ALA A 156 12.26 8.36 11.52
CA ALA A 156 13.37 9.10 12.11
C ALA A 156 13.70 10.40 11.35
N ALA A 157 13.41 10.43 10.04
CA ALA A 157 13.49 11.64 9.22
C ALA A 157 12.30 12.59 9.39
N GLY A 158 11.37 12.29 10.31
CA GLY A 158 10.19 13.11 10.60
C GLY A 158 9.12 13.09 9.50
N LEU A 159 9.12 12.07 8.62
CA LEU A 159 8.13 11.99 7.55
C LEU A 159 6.78 11.44 8.04
N PRO A 160 5.65 11.78 7.38
CA PRO A 160 4.31 11.35 7.75
C PRO A 160 4.07 9.89 7.34
N ILE A 161 4.80 8.97 7.95
CA ILE A 161 4.81 7.57 7.56
C ILE A 161 4.11 6.69 8.59
N GLY A 162 3.29 5.75 8.11
CA GLY A 162 2.67 4.71 8.88
C GLY A 162 3.06 3.33 8.41
N LEU A 163 2.75 2.32 9.20
CA LEU A 163 3.09 0.93 8.93
C LEU A 163 1.85 0.04 8.99
N THR A 164 1.71 -0.87 8.03
CA THR A 164 0.74 -1.95 8.10
C THR A 164 1.37 -3.15 8.81
N LEU A 165 0.66 -3.73 9.79
CA LEU A 165 1.02 -4.97 10.46
C LEU A 165 -0.02 -6.06 10.20
N GLN A 166 0.44 -7.31 10.04
CA GLN A 166 -0.42 -8.47 9.80
C GLN A 166 -0.65 -9.23 11.10
N ALA A 167 -1.88 -9.20 11.64
CA ALA A 167 -2.24 -9.77 12.95
C ALA A 167 -1.93 -11.27 13.09
N ARG A 168 -1.93 -12.01 11.98
CA ARG A 168 -1.69 -13.47 11.97
C ARG A 168 -0.22 -13.87 12.12
N ARG A 169 0.73 -12.92 12.19
CA ARG A 169 2.16 -13.23 12.33
C ARG A 169 2.58 -13.32 13.79
N ARG A 170 3.50 -14.23 14.10
CA ARG A 170 4.01 -14.44 15.47
C ARG A 170 4.70 -13.18 16.04
N ARG A 171 5.44 -12.45 15.20
CA ARG A 171 6.16 -11.24 15.62
C ARG A 171 5.31 -9.98 15.72
N THR A 172 4.06 -10.03 15.27
CA THR A 172 3.21 -8.83 15.28
C THR A 172 3.04 -8.20 16.66
N PRO A 173 2.93 -8.96 17.78
CA PRO A 173 2.89 -8.34 19.10
C PRO A 173 4.14 -7.50 19.44
N GLU A 174 5.33 -7.97 19.07
CA GLU A 174 6.59 -7.23 19.30
C GLU A 174 6.68 -5.99 18.42
N ASP A 175 6.34 -6.11 17.12
CA ASP A 175 6.31 -5.00 16.18
C ASP A 175 5.29 -3.94 16.58
N LEU A 176 4.13 -4.39 17.08
CA LEU A 176 3.08 -3.51 17.58
C LEU A 176 3.53 -2.76 18.84
N ALA A 177 4.15 -3.45 19.81
CA ALA A 177 4.68 -2.82 21.02
C ALA A 177 5.73 -1.77 20.68
N TRP A 178 6.65 -2.09 19.74
CA TRP A 178 7.62 -1.12 19.26
C TRP A 178 6.95 0.09 18.62
N ALA A 179 6.00 -0.12 17.72
CA ALA A 179 5.33 0.95 16.99
C ALA A 179 4.52 1.87 17.91
N ILE A 180 3.87 1.32 18.94
CA ILE A 180 3.18 2.09 19.98
C ILE A 180 4.19 2.98 20.73
N GLY A 181 5.36 2.42 21.09
CA GLY A 181 6.44 3.17 21.75
C GLY A 181 6.95 4.34 20.92
N GLN A 182 6.93 4.23 19.59
CA GLN A 182 7.32 5.30 18.66
C GLN A 182 6.17 6.28 18.35
N ARG A 183 4.97 6.02 18.85
CA ARG A 183 3.75 6.81 18.53
C ARG A 183 3.50 6.95 17.02
N THR A 184 3.91 5.94 16.25
CA THR A 184 3.68 5.91 14.80
C THR A 184 2.26 5.48 14.47
N SER A 185 1.77 5.90 13.31
CA SER A 185 0.47 5.49 12.82
C SER A 185 0.50 4.05 12.31
N LEU A 186 -0.54 3.28 12.64
CA LEU A 186 -0.62 1.86 12.33
C LEU A 186 -1.92 1.49 11.62
N ARG A 187 -1.79 0.56 10.66
CA ARG A 187 -2.90 -0.21 10.11
C ARG A 187 -2.72 -1.66 10.51
N LEU A 188 -3.65 -2.22 11.27
CA LEU A 188 -3.64 -3.64 11.61
C LEU A 188 -4.58 -4.39 10.68
N VAL A 189 -4.05 -5.34 9.92
CA VAL A 189 -4.81 -6.18 8.99
C VAL A 189 -4.69 -7.65 9.38
N LYS A 190 -5.63 -8.48 8.92
CA LYS A 190 -5.55 -9.93 9.14
C LYS A 190 -4.27 -10.52 8.53
N GLY A 191 -3.91 -10.09 7.32
CA GLY A 191 -2.84 -10.64 6.50
C GLY A 191 -3.37 -11.66 5.47
N ALA A 192 -2.96 -11.49 4.20
CA ALA A 192 -3.42 -12.29 3.07
C ALA A 192 -2.29 -13.05 2.36
N PHE A 193 -1.05 -12.60 2.49
CA PHE A 193 0.08 -13.21 1.81
C PHE A 193 0.32 -14.66 2.27
N PRO A 194 0.73 -15.55 1.35
CA PRO A 194 1.19 -16.89 1.72
C PRO A 194 2.46 -16.79 2.57
N GLU A 195 2.40 -17.34 3.79
CA GLU A 195 3.50 -17.30 4.74
C GLU A 195 4.10 -18.69 4.97
N ARG A 196 5.37 -18.74 5.37
CA ARG A 196 5.98 -19.98 5.83
C ARG A 196 5.31 -20.43 7.13
N ALA A 197 5.26 -21.74 7.38
CA ALA A 197 4.61 -22.29 8.59
C ALA A 197 5.17 -21.72 9.90
N LEU A 198 6.44 -21.33 9.92
CA LEU A 198 7.10 -20.72 11.09
C LEU A 198 6.62 -19.29 11.41
N ASP A 199 5.99 -18.61 10.45
CA ASP A 199 5.50 -17.24 10.62
C ASP A 199 4.08 -17.19 11.19
N HIS A 200 3.41 -18.34 11.34
CA HIS A 200 2.10 -18.45 11.94
C HIS A 200 2.15 -18.97 13.40
N PRO A 201 1.35 -18.41 14.31
CA PRO A 201 1.05 -19.12 15.54
C PRO A 201 0.43 -20.45 15.15
N GLY A 202 1.02 -21.57 15.60
CA GLY A 202 0.43 -22.88 15.40
C GLY A 202 -1.03 -22.84 15.87
N ARG A 203 -1.91 -23.53 15.16
CA ARG A 203 -3.19 -23.89 15.77
C ARG A 203 -2.84 -24.79 16.96
N ALA A 204 -3.12 -24.32 18.16
CA ALA A 204 -3.19 -25.17 19.33
C ALA A 204 -4.29 -26.21 19.14
#